data_87015abc0d1a57b1871b9f2063cd7608
#
_entry.id   87015abc0d1a57b1871b9f2063cd7608
#
_cell.length_a   1.000
_cell.length_b   1.000
_cell.length_c   1.000
_cell.angle_alpha   90.00
_cell.angle_beta   90.00
_cell.angle_gamma   90.00
#
_symmetry.space_group_name_H-M   'P 1'
#
loop_
_entity.id
_entity.type
_entity.pdbx_description
1 polymer ?
#
loop_
_entity_poly.entity_id
_entity_poly.type
_entity_poly.pdbx_seq_one_letter_code
_entity_poly.pdbx_strand_id
1 'polypeptide(L)'
;MTKFLALLAALPLLAATGEQQIRQVMDHQVTAWNRGDIPGFMEGYDKSDSTTFVSTTITKGHAQVLANYLKRYPTRENMGTLKFVDLDIRMLGNDYAVLIGHFHLDRPAQAGGESSGIFTLLFHKTSQGRRIILDHTS
;
A
#
# COMPACT_ATOMS: atom_id res chain seq x y z
N MET A 1 26.09 28.52 45.23
CA MET A 1 25.10 27.58 44.67
C MET A 1 24.99 27.84 43.20
N THR A 2 25.66 27.06 42.39
CA THR A 2 25.63 27.17 40.92
C THR A 2 24.47 26.36 40.40
N LYS A 3 23.42 27.06 39.89
CA LYS A 3 22.31 26.38 39.19
C LYS A 3 22.78 25.99 37.79
N PHE A 4 23.00 24.72 37.56
CA PHE A 4 23.18 24.19 36.21
C PHE A 4 21.81 24.21 35.50
N LEU A 5 21.65 25.12 34.55
CA LEU A 5 20.53 25.13 33.65
C LEU A 5 20.83 24.09 32.55
N ALA A 6 20.20 22.92 32.64
CA ALA A 6 20.28 21.94 31.59
C ALA A 6 19.47 22.48 30.40
N LEU A 7 20.16 22.94 29.36
CA LEU A 7 19.58 23.30 28.08
C LEU A 7 19.19 22.00 27.36
N LEU A 8 17.93 21.61 27.47
CA LEU A 8 17.38 20.50 26.62
C LEU A 8 17.30 21.03 25.18
N ALA A 9 18.30 20.69 24.38
CA ALA A 9 18.24 20.93 22.96
C ALA A 9 17.18 19.97 22.37
N ALA A 10 16.00 20.51 22.05
CA ALA A 10 14.99 19.78 21.28
C ALA A 10 15.54 19.59 19.86
N LEU A 11 15.95 18.37 19.52
CA LEU A 11 16.29 18.01 18.15
C LEU A 11 15.01 18.13 17.31
N PRO A 12 15.05 18.85 16.16
CA PRO A 12 13.89 18.92 15.29
C PRO A 12 13.58 17.52 14.75
N LEU A 13 12.31 17.09 14.90
CA LEU A 13 11.83 15.87 14.30
C LEU A 13 11.79 16.09 12.79
N LEU A 14 12.62 15.35 12.02
CA LEU A 14 12.61 15.41 10.57
C LEU A 14 11.31 14.81 10.04
N ALA A 15 10.60 15.56 9.17
CA ALA A 15 9.42 15.04 8.48
C ALA A 15 9.80 13.88 7.54
N ALA A 16 8.90 12.90 7.40
CA ALA A 16 9.07 11.80 6.47
C ALA A 16 9.13 12.32 5.03
N THR A 17 10.05 11.77 4.23
CA THR A 17 10.14 12.03 2.79
C THR A 17 8.94 11.43 2.04
N GLY A 18 8.71 11.84 0.80
CA GLY A 18 7.67 11.24 -0.04
C GLY A 18 7.85 9.74 -0.22
N GLU A 19 9.08 9.29 -0.43
CA GLU A 19 9.39 7.85 -0.53
C GLU A 19 9.09 7.12 0.79
N GLN A 20 9.48 7.67 1.92
CA GLN A 20 9.18 7.07 3.24
C GLN A 20 7.68 6.99 3.49
N GLN A 21 6.90 8.00 3.10
CA GLN A 21 5.45 8.00 3.23
C GLN A 21 4.82 6.89 2.37
N ILE A 22 5.32 6.68 1.16
CA ILE A 22 4.86 5.59 0.28
C ILE A 22 5.19 4.23 0.90
N ARG A 23 6.40 4.04 1.43
CA ARG A 23 6.76 2.79 2.12
C ARG A 23 5.86 2.51 3.32
N GLN A 24 5.46 3.53 4.07
CA GLN A 24 4.49 3.41 5.16
C GLN A 24 3.11 2.94 4.66
N VAL A 25 2.65 3.43 3.51
CA VAL A 25 1.40 2.96 2.88
C VAL A 25 1.51 1.47 2.55
N MET A 26 2.62 1.04 1.95
CA MET A 26 2.84 -0.37 1.61
C MET A 26 2.90 -1.26 2.85
N ASP A 27 3.58 -0.83 3.91
CA ASP A 27 3.64 -1.56 5.19
C ASP A 27 2.25 -1.68 5.83
N HIS A 28 1.47 -0.61 5.79
CA HIS A 28 0.09 -0.63 6.28
C HIS A 28 -0.78 -1.61 5.51
N GLN A 29 -0.63 -1.68 4.19
CA GLN A 29 -1.33 -2.65 3.35
C GLN A 29 -1.02 -4.09 3.75
N VAL A 30 0.26 -4.42 3.94
CA VAL A 30 0.68 -5.77 4.38
C VAL A 30 0.09 -6.10 5.76
N THR A 31 0.15 -5.17 6.70
CA THR A 31 -0.40 -5.36 8.04
C THR A 31 -1.91 -5.59 8.00
N ALA A 32 -2.65 -4.78 7.24
CA ALA A 32 -4.09 -4.92 7.09
C ALA A 32 -4.46 -6.26 6.44
N TRP A 33 -3.80 -6.61 5.35
CA TRP A 33 -4.03 -7.88 4.66
C TRP A 33 -3.80 -9.07 5.59
N ASN A 34 -2.67 -9.09 6.30
CA ASN A 34 -2.28 -10.21 7.14
C ASN A 34 -3.14 -10.38 8.40
N ARG A 35 -3.92 -9.35 8.78
CA ARG A 35 -4.96 -9.50 9.82
C ARG A 35 -6.36 -9.80 9.24
N GLY A 36 -6.47 -10.00 7.91
CA GLY A 36 -7.73 -10.31 7.26
C GLY A 36 -8.62 -9.10 6.96
N ASP A 37 -8.05 -7.89 6.89
CA ASP A 37 -8.75 -6.63 6.74
C ASP A 37 -8.58 -6.07 5.32
N ILE A 38 -9.41 -6.53 4.38
CA ILE A 38 -9.40 -6.03 2.99
C ILE A 38 -9.80 -4.54 2.93
N PRO A 39 -10.83 -4.05 3.63
CA PRO A 39 -11.09 -2.61 3.68
C PRO A 39 -9.89 -1.78 4.15
N GLY A 40 -9.15 -2.24 5.17
CA GLY A 40 -7.93 -1.61 5.64
C GLY A 40 -6.80 -1.60 4.60
N PHE A 41 -6.65 -2.70 3.86
CA PHE A 41 -5.75 -2.77 2.70
C PHE A 41 -6.12 -1.73 1.64
N MET A 42 -7.40 -1.56 1.36
CA MET A 42 -7.92 -0.61 0.37
C MET A 42 -7.77 0.86 0.79
N GLU A 43 -7.48 1.16 2.05
CA GLU A 43 -7.15 2.53 2.47
C GLU A 43 -5.90 3.10 1.81
N GLY A 44 -5.01 2.25 1.30
CA GLY A 44 -3.86 2.65 0.48
C GLY A 44 -4.23 3.25 -0.87
N TYR A 45 -5.45 2.99 -1.34
CA TYR A 45 -5.98 3.50 -2.60
C TYR A 45 -6.78 4.79 -2.39
N ASP A 46 -6.72 5.68 -3.37
CA ASP A 46 -7.54 6.89 -3.37
C ASP A 46 -9.04 6.53 -3.47
N LYS A 47 -9.85 7.14 -2.63
CA LYS A 47 -11.32 6.94 -2.63
C LYS A 47 -11.96 7.76 -3.73
N SER A 48 -11.66 7.41 -4.97
CA SER A 48 -12.12 8.09 -6.17
C SER A 48 -12.80 7.11 -7.12
N ASP A 49 -13.77 7.59 -7.86
CA ASP A 49 -14.41 6.83 -8.95
C ASP A 49 -13.46 6.59 -10.13
N SER A 50 -12.34 7.30 -10.18
CA SER A 50 -11.31 7.15 -11.22
C SER A 50 -10.15 6.24 -10.83
N THR A 51 -10.06 5.82 -9.55
CA THR A 51 -9.06 4.83 -9.13
C THR A 51 -9.18 3.58 -9.97
N THR A 52 -8.07 3.16 -10.59
CA THR A 52 -8.10 2.14 -11.63
C THR A 52 -7.24 0.94 -11.26
N PHE A 53 -7.79 -0.24 -11.42
CA PHE A 53 -7.07 -1.50 -11.31
C PHE A 53 -7.03 -2.19 -12.66
N VAL A 54 -5.83 -2.52 -13.13
CA VAL A 54 -5.59 -3.18 -14.41
C VAL A 54 -5.00 -4.57 -14.16
N SER A 55 -5.64 -5.57 -14.73
CA SER A 55 -5.13 -6.94 -14.83
C SER A 55 -5.45 -7.47 -16.23
N THR A 56 -6.10 -8.60 -16.36
CA THR A 56 -6.70 -9.03 -17.63
C THR A 56 -7.92 -8.19 -18.02
N THR A 57 -8.47 -7.47 -17.07
CA THR A 57 -9.57 -6.51 -17.25
C THR A 57 -9.21 -5.17 -16.61
N ILE A 58 -9.98 -4.14 -16.92
CA ILE A 58 -9.84 -2.82 -16.30
C ILE A 58 -11.05 -2.59 -15.42
N THR A 59 -10.78 -2.32 -14.13
CA THR A 59 -11.79 -1.98 -13.14
C THR A 59 -11.61 -0.53 -12.72
N LYS A 60 -12.68 0.25 -12.71
CA LYS A 60 -12.66 1.65 -12.27
C LYS A 60 -13.51 1.84 -11.02
N GLY A 61 -13.01 2.70 -10.15
CA GLY A 61 -13.67 3.09 -8.92
C GLY A 61 -13.20 2.29 -7.71
N HIS A 62 -12.87 3.01 -6.63
CA HIS A 62 -12.43 2.42 -5.37
C HIS A 62 -13.44 1.37 -4.85
N ALA A 63 -14.72 1.70 -4.87
CA ALA A 63 -15.78 0.79 -4.40
C ALA A 63 -15.82 -0.51 -5.22
N GLN A 64 -15.66 -0.43 -6.54
CA GLN A 64 -15.68 -1.61 -7.40
C GLN A 64 -14.42 -2.47 -7.22
N VAL A 65 -13.25 -1.85 -7.06
CA VAL A 65 -12.00 -2.57 -6.76
C VAL A 65 -12.11 -3.30 -5.43
N LEU A 66 -12.63 -2.63 -4.40
CA LEU A 66 -12.89 -3.25 -3.09
C LEU A 66 -13.84 -4.46 -3.23
N ALA A 67 -14.96 -4.30 -3.94
CA ALA A 67 -15.92 -5.38 -4.15
C ALA A 67 -15.28 -6.60 -4.85
N ASN A 68 -14.41 -6.37 -5.81
CA ASN A 68 -13.68 -7.44 -6.50
C ASN A 68 -12.70 -8.17 -5.58
N TYR A 69 -11.99 -7.46 -4.71
CA TYR A 69 -11.14 -8.08 -3.70
C TYR A 69 -11.93 -8.95 -2.73
N LEU A 70 -13.03 -8.44 -2.20
CA LEU A 70 -13.90 -9.18 -1.27
C LEU A 70 -14.47 -10.44 -1.91
N LYS A 71 -14.81 -10.38 -3.19
CA LYS A 71 -15.31 -11.54 -3.95
C LYS A 71 -14.21 -12.58 -4.20
N ARG A 72 -13.00 -12.12 -4.56
CA ARG A 72 -11.87 -13.00 -4.89
C ARG A 72 -11.25 -13.66 -3.65
N TYR A 73 -11.26 -12.97 -2.52
CA TYR A 73 -10.65 -13.41 -1.27
C TYR A 73 -11.70 -13.43 -0.15
N PRO A 74 -12.68 -14.36 -0.19
CA PRO A 74 -13.82 -14.34 0.72
C PRO A 74 -13.49 -14.76 2.16
N THR A 75 -12.36 -15.44 2.38
CA THR A 75 -11.94 -15.93 3.70
C THR A 75 -10.52 -15.51 4.01
N ARG A 76 -10.19 -15.49 5.31
CA ARG A 76 -8.81 -15.24 5.76
C ARG A 76 -7.83 -16.22 5.14
N GLU A 77 -8.23 -17.48 4.99
CA GLU A 77 -7.41 -18.54 4.42
C GLU A 77 -7.12 -18.29 2.93
N ASN A 78 -8.12 -17.84 2.15
CA ASN A 78 -7.93 -17.47 0.75
C ASN A 78 -7.00 -16.25 0.58
N MET A 79 -6.97 -15.36 1.55
CA MET A 79 -6.07 -14.20 1.53
C MET A 79 -4.61 -14.62 1.66
N GLY A 80 -4.31 -15.63 2.48
CA GLY A 80 -2.95 -16.06 2.75
C GLY A 80 -2.13 -15.00 3.48
N THR A 81 -0.83 -15.19 3.50
CA THR A 81 0.12 -14.24 4.06
C THR A 81 0.79 -13.47 2.92
N LEU A 82 0.62 -12.16 2.94
CA LEU A 82 1.16 -11.25 1.94
C LEU A 82 2.53 -10.73 2.37
N LYS A 83 3.45 -10.68 1.42
CA LYS A 83 4.63 -9.83 1.49
C LYS A 83 4.87 -9.13 0.17
N PHE A 84 5.47 -7.95 0.25
CA PHE A 84 6.02 -7.23 -0.89
C PHE A 84 7.53 -7.31 -0.85
N VAL A 85 8.15 -7.48 -2.01
CA VAL A 85 9.61 -7.56 -2.16
C VAL A 85 10.07 -6.71 -3.33
N ASP A 86 11.34 -6.27 -3.24
CA ASP A 86 12.01 -5.51 -4.30
C ASP A 86 11.26 -4.23 -4.70
N LEU A 87 10.78 -3.47 -3.72
CA LEU A 87 10.07 -2.21 -3.97
C LEU A 87 11.03 -1.16 -4.53
N ASP A 88 10.81 -0.76 -5.77
CA ASP A 88 11.49 0.32 -6.45
C ASP A 88 10.53 1.52 -6.56
N ILE A 89 10.86 2.60 -5.86
CA ILE A 89 10.05 3.82 -5.80
C ILE A 89 10.76 4.93 -6.54
N ARG A 90 10.06 5.54 -7.50
CA ARG A 90 10.55 6.69 -8.26
C ARG A 90 9.61 7.86 -8.05
N MET A 91 10.11 8.90 -7.40
CA MET A 91 9.37 10.15 -7.27
C MET A 91 9.30 10.87 -8.62
N LEU A 92 8.12 11.34 -9.00
CA LEU A 92 7.86 12.15 -10.19
C LEU A 92 7.42 13.53 -9.72
N GLY A 93 8.41 14.37 -9.39
CA GLY A 93 8.16 15.60 -8.65
C GLY A 93 7.69 15.31 -7.23
N ASN A 94 6.98 16.27 -6.61
CA ASN A 94 6.50 16.14 -5.23
C ASN A 94 5.14 15.43 -5.13
N ASP A 95 4.33 15.48 -6.19
CA ASP A 95 2.91 15.08 -6.13
C ASP A 95 2.65 13.66 -6.58
N TYR A 96 3.53 13.07 -7.39
CA TYR A 96 3.37 11.74 -7.97
C TYR A 96 4.58 10.85 -7.72
N ALA A 97 4.35 9.54 -7.76
CA ALA A 97 5.41 8.56 -7.74
C ALA A 97 4.98 7.27 -8.44
N VAL A 98 5.92 6.56 -9.02
CA VAL A 98 5.74 5.20 -9.54
C VAL A 98 6.43 4.24 -8.59
N LEU A 99 5.76 3.15 -8.26
CA LEU A 99 6.32 2.04 -7.50
C LEU A 99 6.19 0.76 -8.30
N ILE A 100 7.28 0.03 -8.47
CA ILE A 100 7.29 -1.30 -9.05
C ILE A 100 7.74 -2.28 -7.97
N GLY A 101 7.07 -3.41 -7.85
CA GLY A 101 7.42 -4.41 -6.86
C GLY A 101 6.87 -5.78 -7.21
N HIS A 102 7.20 -6.74 -6.36
CA HIS A 102 6.65 -8.09 -6.42
C HIS A 102 5.75 -8.32 -5.21
N PHE A 103 4.62 -8.96 -5.42
CA PHE A 103 3.82 -9.52 -4.34
C PHE A 103 4.03 -11.03 -4.27
N HIS A 104 3.89 -11.55 -3.08
CA HIS A 104 3.86 -12.99 -2.81
C HIS A 104 2.77 -13.29 -1.80
N LEU A 105 1.87 -14.21 -2.15
CA LEU A 105 0.87 -14.77 -1.24
C LEU A 105 1.27 -16.21 -0.92
N ASP A 106 1.51 -16.46 0.35
CA ASP A 106 1.74 -17.80 0.87
C ASP A 106 0.40 -18.37 1.36
N ARG A 107 -0.07 -19.41 0.68
CA ARG A 107 -1.34 -20.07 0.94
C ARG A 107 -1.19 -21.59 0.79
N PRO A 108 -1.91 -22.39 1.57
CA PRO A 108 -1.99 -23.83 1.33
C PRO A 108 -2.74 -24.13 0.02
N ALA A 109 -2.47 -25.30 -0.56
CA ALA A 109 -3.03 -25.71 -1.85
C ALA A 109 -4.56 -25.64 -1.89
N GLN A 110 -5.24 -26.04 -0.80
CA GLN A 110 -6.71 -26.03 -0.71
C GLN A 110 -7.30 -24.60 -0.64
N ALA A 111 -6.50 -23.58 -0.31
CA ALA A 111 -6.91 -22.19 -0.29
C ALA A 111 -6.52 -21.41 -1.56
N GLY A 112 -5.96 -22.08 -2.55
CA GLY A 112 -5.53 -21.50 -3.81
C GLY A 112 -4.04 -21.64 -4.12
N GLY A 113 -3.24 -22.12 -3.15
CA GLY A 113 -1.79 -22.26 -3.31
C GLY A 113 -1.03 -20.94 -3.31
N GLU A 114 0.27 -21.03 -3.47
CA GLU A 114 1.12 -19.84 -3.61
C GLU A 114 0.76 -19.03 -4.86
N SER A 115 0.80 -17.72 -4.74
CA SER A 115 0.57 -16.79 -5.84
C SER A 115 1.59 -15.66 -5.76
N SER A 116 2.11 -15.26 -6.89
CA SER A 116 3.06 -14.15 -6.97
C SER A 116 2.92 -13.43 -8.30
N GLY A 117 3.41 -12.22 -8.37
CA GLY A 117 3.42 -11.43 -9.58
C GLY A 117 4.13 -10.10 -9.40
N ILE A 118 4.08 -9.31 -10.45
CA ILE A 118 4.64 -7.98 -10.50
C ILE A 118 3.51 -6.97 -10.50
N PHE A 119 3.68 -5.88 -9.78
CA PHE A 119 2.76 -4.76 -9.81
C PHE A 119 3.47 -3.45 -10.06
N THR A 120 2.77 -2.56 -10.74
CA THR A 120 3.15 -1.16 -10.92
C THR A 120 2.05 -0.29 -10.36
N LEU A 121 2.42 0.59 -9.43
CA LEU A 121 1.50 1.51 -8.78
C LEU A 121 1.85 2.94 -9.14
N LEU A 122 0.83 3.75 -9.43
CA LEU A 122 0.95 5.19 -9.51
C LEU A 122 0.36 5.80 -8.25
N PHE A 123 1.18 6.54 -7.51
CA PHE A 123 0.79 7.27 -6.31
C PHE A 123 0.55 8.74 -6.61
N HIS A 124 -0.42 9.32 -5.93
CA HIS A 124 -0.71 10.75 -5.92
C HIS A 124 -0.78 11.26 -4.49
N LYS A 125 -0.20 12.43 -4.25
CA LYS A 125 -0.29 13.13 -2.96
C LYS A 125 -1.66 13.80 -2.86
N THR A 126 -2.51 13.27 -2.00
CA THR A 126 -3.86 13.79 -1.74
C THR A 126 -3.91 14.51 -0.38
N SER A 127 -5.04 15.13 -0.05
CA SER A 127 -5.29 15.70 1.27
C SER A 127 -5.31 14.64 2.39
N GLN A 128 -5.52 13.37 2.05
CA GLN A 128 -5.52 12.23 2.98
C GLN A 128 -4.14 11.56 3.08
N GLY A 129 -3.15 12.06 2.37
CA GLY A 129 -1.83 11.47 2.25
C GLY A 129 -1.58 10.90 0.86
N ARG A 130 -0.51 10.16 0.70
CA ARG A 130 -0.18 9.53 -0.58
C ARG A 130 -1.03 8.30 -0.78
N ARG A 131 -1.67 8.23 -1.96
CA ARG A 131 -2.63 7.18 -2.28
C ARG A 131 -2.40 6.63 -3.69
N ILE A 132 -2.72 5.36 -3.87
CA ILE A 132 -2.65 4.68 -5.16
C ILE A 132 -3.85 5.12 -6.01
N ILE A 133 -3.59 5.63 -7.20
CA ILE A 133 -4.61 6.03 -8.18
C ILE A 133 -4.70 5.07 -9.36
N LEU A 134 -3.66 4.29 -9.59
CA LEU A 134 -3.62 3.23 -10.59
C LEU A 134 -2.76 2.09 -10.10
N ASP A 135 -3.26 0.87 -10.27
CA ASP A 135 -2.58 -0.39 -9.97
C ASP A 135 -2.64 -1.28 -11.20
N HIS A 136 -1.50 -1.70 -11.71
CA HIS A 136 -1.41 -2.69 -12.77
C HIS A 136 -0.66 -3.91 -12.23
N THR A 137 -1.39 -4.98 -12.02
CA THR A 137 -0.87 -6.23 -11.45
C THR A 137 -1.00 -7.37 -12.45
N SER A 138 0.10 -8.09 -12.65
CA SER A 138 0.15 -9.24 -13.54
C SER A 138 0.66 -10.50 -12.83
#